data_6894dceb2b0830f129c2fd371e1863ce
#
_entry.id   6894dceb2b0830f129c2fd371e1863ce
#
_cell.length_a   1.000
_cell.length_b   1.000
_cell.length_c   1.000
_cell.angle_alpha   90.00
_cell.angle_beta   90.00
_cell.angle_gamma   90.00
#
_symmetry.space_group_name_H-M   'P 1'
#
loop_
_entity.id
_entity.type
_entity.pdbx_description
1 polymer ?
#
loop_
_entity_poly.entity_id
_entity_poly.type
_entity_poly.pdbx_seq_one_letter_code
_entity_poly.pdbx_strand_id
1 'polypeptide(L)'
;MFDLNDTSSLRVFGQYFKVDRNGAAMRGIDDQTSGMRKLSQDTVSQHELSSMVVAAIYESDLGYANLKIIASVQEDDVLVVRDNDRHNYLDPVLSIEGLPAGSTYQRAEFTPETSLVDTSTFEINLVSNEPALNGKLDWTVGAFYMDHEIENVIRGYRDDDLDGRIKYLCDESFADPSYCYDHDLSLIHI
;
A
#
# COMPACT_ATOMS: atom_id res chain seq x y z
N MET A 1 -16.69 -15.85 20.24
CA MET A 1 -17.59 -14.99 21.02
C MET A 1 -17.61 -15.56 22.41
N PHE A 2 -17.46 -14.74 23.41
CA PHE A 2 -17.44 -15.13 24.82
C PHE A 2 -18.53 -14.32 25.51
N ASP A 3 -19.52 -15.01 26.07
CA ASP A 3 -20.54 -14.38 26.90
C ASP A 3 -19.91 -14.21 28.31
N LEU A 4 -19.73 -12.97 28.73
CA LEU A 4 -19.13 -12.65 30.01
C LEU A 4 -20.16 -12.74 31.16
N ASN A 5 -21.39 -12.36 30.81
CA ASN A 5 -22.59 -12.49 31.65
C ASN A 5 -23.84 -12.34 30.75
N ASP A 6 -25.04 -12.29 31.36
CA ASP A 6 -26.33 -12.27 30.65
C ASP A 6 -26.51 -10.98 29.79
N THR A 7 -25.73 -9.92 30.05
CA THR A 7 -25.87 -8.61 29.40
C THR A 7 -24.63 -8.19 28.63
N SER A 8 -23.53 -8.96 28.68
CA SER A 8 -22.25 -8.52 28.11
C SER A 8 -21.55 -9.64 27.36
N SER A 9 -21.00 -9.32 26.23
CA SER A 9 -20.23 -10.24 25.40
C SER A 9 -18.93 -9.62 24.89
N LEU A 10 -17.94 -10.47 24.62
CA LEU A 10 -16.68 -10.13 23.98
C LEU A 10 -16.48 -11.00 22.76
N ARG A 11 -16.19 -10.37 21.62
CA ARG A 11 -15.79 -11.03 20.40
C ARG A 11 -14.38 -10.61 20.05
N VAL A 12 -13.51 -11.58 19.81
CA VAL A 12 -12.17 -11.34 19.27
C VAL A 12 -12.07 -12.07 17.94
N PHE A 13 -11.50 -11.42 16.94
CA PHE A 13 -11.16 -12.07 15.69
C PHE A 13 -9.78 -11.61 15.21
N GLY A 14 -9.15 -12.48 14.43
CA GLY A 14 -7.93 -12.18 13.72
C GLY A 14 -8.05 -12.66 12.28
N GLN A 15 -7.44 -11.93 11.39
CA GLN A 15 -7.35 -12.28 9.98
C GLN A 15 -5.92 -12.03 9.52
N TYR A 16 -5.39 -12.97 8.76
CA TYR A 16 -4.15 -12.83 8.03
C TYR A 16 -4.37 -13.25 6.59
N PHE A 17 -3.84 -12.48 5.66
CA PHE A 17 -3.78 -12.90 4.27
C PHE A 17 -2.45 -12.47 3.65
N LYS A 18 -2.02 -13.24 2.65
CA LYS A 18 -0.87 -12.93 1.81
C LYS A 18 -1.26 -13.04 0.36
N VAL A 19 -0.84 -12.05 -0.43
CA VAL A 19 -0.98 -12.03 -1.88
C VAL A 19 0.40 -11.91 -2.47
N ASP A 20 0.71 -12.77 -3.41
CA ASP A 20 1.90 -12.71 -4.25
C ASP A 20 1.43 -12.84 -5.70
N ARG A 21 1.69 -11.84 -6.49
CA ARG A 21 1.25 -11.78 -7.89
C ARG A 21 2.21 -10.95 -8.73
N ASN A 22 2.12 -11.13 -10.03
CA ASN A 22 2.77 -10.21 -10.97
C ASN A 22 2.20 -8.80 -10.74
N GLY A 23 3.09 -7.81 -10.70
CA GLY A 23 2.73 -6.42 -10.54
C GLY A 23 1.96 -5.87 -11.74
N ALA A 24 1.69 -4.58 -11.69
CA ALA A 24 1.06 -3.87 -12.79
C ALA A 24 1.99 -3.88 -14.00
N ALA A 25 1.57 -4.57 -15.05
CA ALA A 25 2.23 -4.56 -16.33
C ALA A 25 1.82 -3.29 -17.10
N MET A 26 2.77 -2.40 -17.34
CA MET A 26 2.55 -1.16 -18.06
C MET A 26 3.29 -1.21 -19.40
N ARG A 27 2.64 -0.66 -20.43
CA ARG A 27 3.24 -0.54 -21.76
C ARG A 27 3.71 0.88 -22.00
N GLY A 28 4.95 1.03 -22.46
CA GLY A 28 5.44 2.31 -22.94
C GLY A 28 4.66 2.79 -24.17
N ILE A 29 4.51 4.11 -24.34
CA ILE A 29 3.82 4.68 -25.50
C ILE A 29 4.54 4.36 -26.80
N ASP A 30 5.85 4.19 -26.72
CA ASP A 30 6.73 3.93 -27.85
C ASP A 30 6.99 2.43 -28.08
N ASP A 31 6.39 1.57 -27.27
CA ASP A 31 6.53 0.12 -27.40
C ASP A 31 5.90 -0.35 -28.71
N GLN A 32 6.75 -0.91 -29.59
CA GLN A 32 6.37 -1.45 -30.90
C GLN A 32 5.96 -2.92 -30.85
N THR A 33 5.94 -3.54 -29.68
CA THR A 33 5.54 -4.93 -29.55
C THR A 33 4.12 -5.11 -30.07
N SER A 34 3.98 -5.92 -31.12
CA SER A 34 2.69 -6.14 -31.76
C SER A 34 1.82 -7.13 -30.99
N GLY A 35 0.56 -6.77 -30.80
CA GLY A 35 -0.48 -7.64 -30.27
C GLY A 35 -1.07 -7.16 -28.94
N MET A 36 -2.38 -7.42 -28.79
CA MET A 36 -3.05 -7.17 -27.50
C MET A 36 -2.44 -8.04 -26.41
N ARG A 37 -2.18 -7.46 -25.25
CA ARG A 37 -1.62 -8.11 -24.06
C ARG A 37 -0.16 -8.59 -24.20
N LYS A 38 0.56 -8.09 -25.16
CA LYS A 38 2.02 -8.24 -25.23
C LYS A 38 2.68 -6.99 -24.69
N LEU A 39 3.73 -7.19 -23.95
CA LEU A 39 4.52 -6.16 -23.30
C LEU A 39 5.97 -6.36 -23.65
N SER A 40 6.67 -5.25 -23.82
CA SER A 40 8.11 -5.21 -23.86
C SER A 40 8.59 -4.75 -22.50
N GLN A 41 9.06 -5.66 -21.68
CA GLN A 41 9.60 -5.38 -20.35
C GLN A 41 10.80 -6.27 -20.10
N ASP A 42 11.83 -5.76 -19.45
CA ASP A 42 13.00 -6.52 -19.03
C ASP A 42 13.01 -6.81 -17.52
N THR A 43 12.19 -6.09 -16.76
CA THR A 43 12.02 -6.34 -15.34
C THR A 43 10.66 -6.97 -15.06
N VAL A 44 10.67 -8.06 -14.31
CA VAL A 44 9.44 -8.73 -13.87
C VAL A 44 8.78 -7.87 -12.79
N SER A 45 7.66 -7.28 -13.14
CA SER A 45 6.84 -6.55 -12.17
C SER A 45 6.28 -7.50 -11.12
N GLN A 46 6.41 -7.13 -9.85
CA GLN A 46 5.99 -7.93 -8.70
C GLN A 46 5.11 -7.11 -7.77
N HIS A 47 4.15 -7.76 -7.14
CA HIS A 47 3.33 -7.15 -6.10
C HIS A 47 3.08 -8.19 -5.01
N GLU A 48 3.70 -7.99 -3.87
CA GLU A 48 3.45 -8.77 -2.66
C GLU A 48 2.72 -7.90 -1.65
N LEU A 49 1.77 -8.49 -0.96
CA LEU A 49 1.05 -7.87 0.14
C LEU A 49 0.84 -8.91 1.22
N SER A 50 1.25 -8.61 2.43
CA SER A 50 0.82 -9.31 3.62
C SER A 50 0.05 -8.36 4.53
N SER A 51 -1.05 -8.83 5.08
CA SER A 51 -1.89 -8.04 5.96
C SER A 51 -2.33 -8.87 7.15
N MET A 52 -2.23 -8.31 8.33
CA MET A 52 -2.71 -8.87 9.56
C MET A 52 -3.63 -7.88 10.27
N VAL A 53 -4.81 -8.35 10.64
CA VAL A 53 -5.77 -7.57 11.43
C VAL A 53 -6.14 -8.38 12.68
N VAL A 54 -6.12 -7.72 13.83
CA VAL A 54 -6.70 -8.24 15.09
C VAL A 54 -7.66 -7.21 15.63
N ALA A 55 -8.87 -7.65 16.00
CA ALA A 55 -9.87 -6.76 16.58
C ALA A 55 -10.62 -7.43 17.74
N ALA A 56 -11.01 -6.59 18.68
CA ALA A 56 -11.86 -6.95 19.82
C ALA A 56 -13.10 -6.06 19.82
N ILE A 57 -14.25 -6.67 20.02
CA ILE A 57 -15.55 -6.01 20.12
C ILE A 57 -16.18 -6.42 21.45
N TYR A 58 -16.40 -5.43 22.30
CA TYR A 58 -17.14 -5.59 23.54
C TYR A 58 -18.53 -4.94 23.38
N GLU A 59 -19.57 -5.67 23.75
CA GLU A 59 -20.94 -5.19 23.74
C GLU A 59 -21.57 -5.45 25.11
N SER A 60 -22.32 -4.47 25.61
CA SER A 60 -23.00 -4.58 26.91
C SER A 60 -24.31 -3.80 26.91
N ASP A 61 -25.37 -4.43 27.38
CA ASP A 61 -26.63 -3.76 27.71
C ASP A 61 -26.54 -3.18 29.12
N LEU A 62 -26.57 -1.84 29.20
CA LEU A 62 -26.54 -1.08 30.46
C LEU A 62 -27.95 -0.82 31.02
N GLY A 63 -29.00 -1.35 30.36
CA GLY A 63 -30.39 -1.13 30.69
C GLY A 63 -30.98 0.12 30.01
N TYR A 64 -30.32 1.26 30.13
CA TYR A 64 -30.74 2.53 29.51
C TYR A 64 -30.10 2.76 28.11
N ALA A 65 -29.00 2.09 27.83
CA ALA A 65 -28.28 2.20 26.57
C ALA A 65 -27.49 0.90 26.28
N ASN A 66 -27.24 0.63 25.03
CA ASN A 66 -26.29 -0.37 24.57
C ASN A 66 -24.91 0.27 24.37
N LEU A 67 -23.91 -0.24 25.07
CA LEU A 67 -22.52 0.12 24.92
C LEU A 67 -21.86 -0.82 23.91
N LYS A 68 -21.12 -0.26 22.96
CA LYS A 68 -20.25 -0.98 22.04
C LYS A 68 -18.88 -0.34 22.04
N ILE A 69 -17.84 -1.16 22.28
CA ILE A 69 -16.44 -0.75 22.20
C ILE A 69 -15.78 -1.63 21.16
N ILE A 70 -15.02 -1.01 20.24
CA ILE A 70 -14.24 -1.68 19.22
C ILE A 70 -12.80 -1.20 19.35
N ALA A 71 -11.87 -2.13 19.39
CA ALA A 71 -10.44 -1.86 19.30
C ALA A 71 -9.84 -2.75 18.21
N SER A 72 -8.99 -2.19 17.36
CA SER A 72 -8.30 -2.97 16.34
C SER A 72 -6.86 -2.50 16.12
N VAL A 73 -6.03 -3.44 15.70
CA VAL A 73 -4.70 -3.19 15.15
C VAL A 73 -4.59 -3.88 13.80
N GLN A 74 -3.94 -3.22 12.86
CA GLN A 74 -3.68 -3.73 11.51
C GLN A 74 -2.24 -3.39 11.12
N GLU A 75 -1.57 -4.36 10.55
CA GLU A 75 -0.24 -4.23 9.95
C GLU A 75 -0.32 -4.69 8.51
N ASP A 76 0.12 -3.84 7.57
CA ASP A 76 0.23 -4.17 6.16
C ASP A 76 1.68 -4.00 5.71
N ASP A 77 2.21 -5.02 5.04
CA ASP A 77 3.53 -5.01 4.41
C ASP A 77 3.35 -5.20 2.91
N VAL A 78 3.79 -4.22 2.14
CA VAL A 78 3.60 -4.16 0.70
C VAL A 78 4.95 -4.04 0.01
N LEU A 79 5.23 -4.92 -0.93
CA LEU A 79 6.34 -4.80 -1.87
C LEU A 79 5.80 -4.67 -3.28
N VAL A 80 6.20 -3.62 -3.98
CA VAL A 80 5.90 -3.43 -5.40
C VAL A 80 7.20 -3.25 -6.16
N VAL A 81 7.44 -4.07 -7.16
CA VAL A 81 8.53 -3.88 -8.12
C VAL A 81 7.92 -3.47 -9.45
N ARG A 82 8.41 -2.38 -10.00
CA ARG A 82 7.94 -1.86 -11.30
C ARG A 82 9.08 -1.77 -12.27
N ASP A 83 8.80 -2.13 -13.51
CA ASP A 83 9.59 -1.78 -14.65
C ASP A 83 9.27 -0.31 -14.99
N ASN A 84 10.25 0.57 -14.78
CA ASN A 84 10.02 2.02 -14.87
C ASN A 84 10.10 2.56 -16.29
N ASP A 85 11.02 2.03 -17.09
CA ASP A 85 11.19 2.46 -18.46
C ASP A 85 10.16 1.83 -19.41
N ARG A 86 9.52 0.72 -18.96
CA ARG A 86 8.46 0.02 -19.67
C ARG A 86 8.87 -0.49 -21.05
N HIS A 87 10.16 -0.74 -21.23
CA HIS A 87 10.76 -1.24 -22.45
C HIS A 87 11.70 -2.39 -22.14
N ASN A 88 11.84 -3.28 -23.13
CA ASN A 88 12.95 -4.22 -23.14
C ASN A 88 14.10 -3.57 -23.88
N TYR A 89 15.28 -3.59 -23.33
CA TYR A 89 16.48 -2.98 -23.90
C TYR A 89 16.85 -3.50 -25.30
N LEU A 90 16.31 -4.65 -25.70
CA LEU A 90 16.52 -5.24 -27.03
C LEU A 90 15.49 -4.75 -28.04
N ASP A 91 14.39 -4.16 -27.61
CA ASP A 91 13.32 -3.76 -28.52
C ASP A 91 13.56 -2.35 -29.11
N PRO A 92 13.31 -2.16 -30.41
CA PRO A 92 13.42 -0.85 -31.02
C PRO A 92 12.32 0.06 -30.50
N VAL A 93 12.66 1.32 -30.25
CA VAL A 93 11.73 2.37 -29.84
C VAL A 93 11.45 3.34 -30.97
N LEU A 94 10.27 3.94 -30.98
CA LEU A 94 9.85 4.89 -32.01
C LEU A 94 10.60 6.19 -31.91
N SER A 95 10.84 6.65 -30.70
CA SER A 95 11.50 7.91 -30.44
C SER A 95 11.99 7.96 -28.99
N ILE A 96 13.27 8.21 -28.80
CA ILE A 96 13.84 8.65 -27.55
C ILE A 96 14.49 10.00 -27.85
N GLU A 97 14.32 10.97 -26.97
CA GLU A 97 14.94 12.29 -27.13
C GLU A 97 16.46 12.14 -27.33
N GLY A 98 16.94 12.64 -28.46
CA GLY A 98 18.34 12.58 -28.84
C GLY A 98 18.80 11.31 -29.57
N LEU A 99 17.93 10.30 -29.75
CA LEU A 99 18.25 9.09 -30.50
C LEU A 99 17.47 8.96 -31.80
N PRO A 100 18.07 8.42 -32.90
CA PRO A 100 17.35 8.13 -34.12
C PRO A 100 16.21 7.12 -33.90
N ALA A 101 15.13 7.25 -34.66
CA ALA A 101 14.06 6.26 -34.67
C ALA A 101 14.60 4.87 -35.02
N GLY A 102 14.18 3.86 -34.30
CA GLY A 102 14.65 2.48 -34.44
C GLY A 102 15.91 2.14 -33.64
N SER A 103 16.44 3.07 -32.85
CA SER A 103 17.46 2.76 -31.87
C SER A 103 16.91 1.78 -30.81
N THR A 104 17.76 0.92 -30.26
CA THR A 104 17.39 0.10 -29.10
C THR A 104 17.52 0.91 -27.82
N TYR A 105 16.64 0.65 -26.88
CA TYR A 105 16.72 1.22 -25.53
C TYR A 105 17.78 0.42 -24.75
N GLN A 106 18.96 1.00 -24.56
CA GLN A 106 20.11 0.28 -23.97
C GLN A 106 20.22 0.55 -22.47
N ARG A 107 19.12 0.40 -21.76
CA ARG A 107 19.12 0.61 -20.33
C ARG A 107 17.94 -0.13 -19.68
N ALA A 108 18.15 -0.64 -18.49
CA ALA A 108 17.10 -1.23 -17.68
C ALA A 108 16.87 -0.38 -16.44
N GLU A 109 15.63 -0.06 -16.15
CA GLU A 109 15.26 0.69 -14.96
C GLU A 109 14.14 -0.02 -14.19
N PHE A 110 14.34 -0.20 -12.88
CA PHE A 110 13.29 -0.73 -12.05
C PHE A 110 13.25 -0.06 -10.68
N THR A 111 12.09 -0.05 -10.07
CA THR A 111 11.87 0.58 -8.77
C THR A 111 11.16 -0.40 -7.85
N PRO A 112 11.87 -0.95 -6.85
CA PRO A 112 11.23 -1.55 -5.69
C PRO A 112 10.71 -0.45 -4.77
N GLU A 113 9.49 -0.62 -4.32
CA GLU A 113 8.80 0.22 -3.35
C GLU A 113 8.30 -0.68 -2.23
N THR A 114 8.71 -0.38 -1.01
CA THR A 114 8.25 -1.07 0.19
C THR A 114 7.40 -0.10 1.01
N SER A 115 6.23 -0.53 1.42
CA SER A 115 5.37 0.24 2.32
C SER A 115 5.03 -0.61 3.53
N LEU A 116 5.31 -0.09 4.72
CA LEU A 116 4.84 -0.63 5.99
C LEU A 116 3.74 0.31 6.50
N VAL A 117 2.59 -0.25 6.83
CA VAL A 117 1.44 0.53 7.28
C VAL A 117 0.94 -0.06 8.59
N ASP A 118 1.01 0.73 9.64
CA ASP A 118 0.50 0.39 10.95
C ASP A 118 -0.74 1.23 11.25
N THR A 119 -1.82 0.58 11.64
CA THR A 119 -3.06 1.26 11.98
C THR A 119 -3.61 0.73 13.28
N SER A 120 -3.91 1.60 14.21
CA SER A 120 -4.67 1.27 15.41
C SER A 120 -5.93 2.12 15.52
N THR A 121 -7.03 1.48 15.89
CA THR A 121 -8.31 2.18 16.06
C THR A 121 -8.95 1.86 17.40
N PHE A 122 -9.65 2.84 17.92
CA PHE A 122 -10.51 2.67 19.08
C PHE A 122 -11.83 3.43 18.86
N GLU A 123 -12.92 2.74 19.08
CA GLU A 123 -14.27 3.30 18.92
C GLU A 123 -15.12 2.94 20.15
N ILE A 124 -15.89 3.90 20.64
CA ILE A 124 -16.87 3.69 21.68
C ILE A 124 -18.20 4.32 21.27
N ASN A 125 -19.27 3.54 21.35
CA ASN A 125 -20.63 3.97 21.03
C ASN A 125 -21.58 3.63 22.15
N LEU A 126 -22.49 4.56 22.42
CA LEU A 126 -23.66 4.38 23.28
C LEU A 126 -24.91 4.69 22.47
N VAL A 127 -25.83 3.75 22.43
CA VAL A 127 -27.10 3.88 21.72
C VAL A 127 -28.22 3.69 22.72
N SER A 128 -29.17 4.64 22.77
CA SER A 128 -30.30 4.55 23.70
C SER A 128 -31.13 3.30 23.47
N ASN A 129 -31.51 2.59 24.55
CA ASN A 129 -32.44 1.44 24.47
C ASN A 129 -33.88 1.91 24.33
N GLU A 130 -34.20 3.06 24.93
CA GLU A 130 -35.53 3.65 24.89
C GLU A 130 -35.45 5.13 24.52
N PRO A 131 -36.44 5.66 23.79
CA PRO A 131 -36.50 7.07 23.48
C PRO A 131 -36.59 7.94 24.76
N ALA A 132 -35.67 8.91 24.87
CA ALA A 132 -35.71 9.91 25.92
C ALA A 132 -36.83 10.97 25.70
N LEU A 133 -37.00 11.87 26.64
CA LEU A 133 -37.96 12.98 26.58
C LEU A 133 -39.39 12.54 26.25
N ASN A 134 -39.92 11.56 27.00
CA ASN A 134 -41.26 10.99 26.82
C ASN A 134 -41.49 10.40 25.40
N GLY A 135 -40.53 9.67 24.88
CA GLY A 135 -40.63 8.98 23.60
C GLY A 135 -40.36 9.89 22.38
N LYS A 136 -39.68 11.02 22.57
CA LYS A 136 -39.44 11.99 21.49
C LYS A 136 -37.98 12.01 20.98
N LEU A 137 -37.04 11.38 21.66
CA LEU A 137 -35.61 11.48 21.32
C LEU A 137 -34.92 10.11 21.42
N ASP A 138 -34.57 9.53 20.30
CA ASP A 138 -33.57 8.49 20.22
C ASP A 138 -32.20 9.15 20.08
N TRP A 139 -31.20 8.66 20.82
CA TRP A 139 -29.88 9.25 20.80
C TRP A 139 -28.79 8.20 20.63
N THR A 140 -27.72 8.63 19.96
CA THR A 140 -26.45 7.91 19.86
C THR A 140 -25.33 8.88 20.17
N VAL A 141 -24.38 8.45 21.01
CA VAL A 141 -23.17 9.21 21.33
C VAL A 141 -21.98 8.29 21.15
N GLY A 142 -20.95 8.77 20.51
CA GLY A 142 -19.73 7.98 20.29
C GLY A 142 -18.49 8.83 20.19
N ALA A 143 -17.34 8.17 20.30
CA ALA A 143 -16.03 8.72 20.06
C ALA A 143 -15.20 7.70 19.26
N PHE A 144 -14.35 8.22 18.39
CA PHE A 144 -13.45 7.44 17.56
C PHE A 144 -12.04 8.03 17.65
N TYR A 145 -11.05 7.14 17.74
CA TYR A 145 -9.64 7.47 17.65
C TYR A 145 -8.98 6.55 16.64
N MET A 146 -8.09 7.11 15.84
CA MET A 146 -7.25 6.36 14.88
C MET A 146 -5.83 6.91 14.94
N ASP A 147 -4.89 6.01 14.99
CA ASP A 147 -3.48 6.25 14.76
C ASP A 147 -3.05 5.47 13.53
N HIS A 148 -2.40 6.15 12.59
CA HIS A 148 -2.06 5.59 11.29
C HIS A 148 -0.67 6.07 10.88
N GLU A 149 0.25 5.13 10.79
CA GLU A 149 1.63 5.37 10.42
C GLU A 149 1.95 4.66 9.11
N ILE A 150 2.62 5.37 8.21
CA ILE A 150 3.06 4.82 6.92
C ILE A 150 4.56 5.10 6.77
N GLU A 151 5.33 4.03 6.60
CA GLU A 151 6.72 4.10 6.20
C GLU A 151 6.85 3.63 4.75
N ASN A 152 7.28 4.51 3.86
CA ASN A 152 7.52 4.20 2.46
C ASN A 152 9.00 4.32 2.13
N VAL A 153 9.55 3.28 1.52
CA VAL A 153 10.91 3.30 0.99
C VAL A 153 10.85 2.99 -0.51
N ILE A 154 11.25 3.98 -1.31
CA ILE A 154 11.29 3.86 -2.77
C ILE A 154 12.75 3.95 -3.21
N ARG A 155 13.21 2.97 -3.98
CA ARG A 155 14.59 2.91 -4.46
C ARG A 155 14.58 2.73 -5.97
N GLY A 156 15.15 3.69 -6.70
CA GLY A 156 15.37 3.57 -8.14
C GLY A 156 16.68 2.85 -8.44
N TYR A 157 16.65 1.92 -9.36
CA TYR A 157 17.82 1.21 -9.88
C TYR A 157 17.89 1.35 -11.38
N ARG A 158 19.11 1.49 -11.90
CA ARG A 158 19.37 1.62 -13.31
C ARG A 158 20.64 0.87 -13.71
N ASP A 159 20.58 0.16 -14.83
CA ASP A 159 21.70 -0.42 -15.50
C ASP A 159 21.85 0.24 -16.86
N ASP A 160 22.78 1.19 -16.98
CA ASP A 160 22.99 1.97 -18.20
C ASP A 160 23.84 1.22 -19.24
N ASP A 161 24.62 0.27 -18.80
CA ASP A 161 25.60 -0.41 -19.64
C ASP A 161 25.20 -1.86 -19.95
N LEU A 162 24.09 -2.34 -19.33
CA LEU A 162 23.60 -3.73 -19.40
C LEU A 162 24.69 -4.75 -19.05
N ASP A 163 25.65 -4.35 -18.23
CA ASP A 163 26.75 -5.21 -17.77
C ASP A 163 26.36 -6.04 -16.54
N GLY A 164 25.09 -5.93 -16.10
CA GLY A 164 24.54 -6.56 -14.90
C GLY A 164 24.95 -5.88 -13.61
N ARG A 165 25.62 -4.73 -13.69
CA ARG A 165 25.98 -3.92 -12.53
C ARG A 165 24.93 -2.84 -12.32
N ILE A 166 23.98 -3.18 -11.51
CA ILE A 166 22.92 -2.26 -11.12
C ILE A 166 23.54 -1.08 -10.36
N LYS A 167 23.43 0.11 -10.92
CA LYS A 167 23.81 1.34 -10.24
C LYS A 167 22.63 1.85 -9.45
N TYR A 168 22.88 2.14 -8.20
CA TYR A 168 21.92 2.88 -7.38
C TYR A 168 21.83 4.29 -7.97
N LEU A 169 20.63 4.79 -8.21
CA LEU A 169 20.45 6.15 -8.76
C LEU A 169 20.99 7.26 -7.83
N CYS A 170 21.44 6.90 -6.63
CA CYS A 170 22.04 7.75 -5.64
C CYS A 170 23.53 7.46 -5.38
N ASP A 171 24.25 6.80 -6.28
CA ASP A 171 25.70 6.66 -6.14
C ASP A 171 26.35 8.05 -6.24
N GLU A 172 27.27 8.35 -5.31
CA GLU A 172 28.00 9.63 -5.21
C GLU A 172 28.79 9.98 -6.48
N SER A 173 28.87 9.08 -7.45
CA SER A 173 29.48 9.31 -8.76
C SER A 173 28.64 10.12 -9.75
N PHE A 174 27.35 10.34 -9.46
CA PHE A 174 26.51 11.24 -10.24
C PHE A 174 26.77 12.70 -9.82
N ALA A 175 27.30 13.50 -10.75
CA ALA A 175 27.65 14.89 -10.52
C ALA A 175 26.44 15.83 -10.24
N ASP A 176 25.23 15.30 -10.25
CA ASP A 176 23.99 16.05 -9.97
C ASP A 176 23.16 15.35 -8.90
N PRO A 177 23.20 15.84 -7.65
CA PRO A 177 22.43 15.28 -6.55
C PRO A 177 20.88 15.44 -6.74
N SER A 178 20.44 16.19 -7.75
CA SER A 178 19.00 16.35 -8.04
C SER A 178 18.34 15.09 -8.61
N TYR A 179 19.11 14.10 -9.02
CA TYR A 179 18.62 12.80 -9.48
C TYR A 179 18.64 11.71 -8.40
N CYS A 180 19.10 12.01 -7.22
CA CYS A 180 18.97 11.13 -6.08
C CYS A 180 17.55 11.21 -5.55
N TYR A 181 16.70 10.30 -5.99
CA TYR A 181 15.39 10.05 -5.35
C TYR A 181 15.56 9.09 -4.19
N ASP A 182 16.36 9.44 -3.21
CA ASP A 182 16.22 8.89 -1.87
C ASP A 182 15.11 9.71 -1.19
N HIS A 183 13.90 9.42 -1.58
CA HIS A 183 12.75 9.85 -0.80
C HIS A 183 12.57 8.85 0.34
N ASP A 184 13.34 9.00 1.38
CA ASP A 184 12.85 8.80 2.73
C ASP A 184 11.65 9.75 2.86
N LEU A 185 10.52 9.34 2.31
CA LEU A 185 9.25 9.98 2.57
C LEU A 185 8.88 9.61 4.00
N SER A 186 9.59 10.27 4.90
CA SER A 186 9.31 10.34 6.31
C SER A 186 7.82 10.47 6.56
N LEU A 187 7.31 9.55 7.40
CA LEU A 187 6.26 9.75 8.38
C LEU A 187 5.29 10.89 8.04
N ILE A 188 4.26 10.58 7.27
CA ILE A 188 3.07 11.42 7.24
C ILE A 188 2.22 10.97 8.43
N HIS A 189 2.38 11.66 9.56
CA HIS A 189 1.40 11.60 10.65
C HIS A 189 0.19 12.42 10.21
N ILE A 190 -0.94 11.75 10.03
CA ILE A 190 -2.25 12.38 9.88
C ILE A 190 -2.99 12.28 11.20
#